data_13f81a0b85788e7215ae7acd3eaabd11
#
_entry.id   13f81a0b85788e7215ae7acd3eaabd11
#
_cell.length_a   1.000
_cell.length_b   1.000
_cell.length_c   1.000
_cell.angle_alpha   90.00
_cell.angle_beta   90.00
_cell.angle_gamma   90.00
#
_symmetry.space_group_name_H-M   'P 1'
#
loop_
_entity.id
_entity.type
_entity.pdbx_description
1 polymer ?
#
loop_
_entity_poly.entity_id
_entity_poly.type
_entity_poly.pdbx_seq_one_letter_code
_entity_poly.pdbx_strand_id
1 'polypeptide(L)'
;MKIGVIGLLTDIRRVVDKKIAAEFSYIEPADVVNRYAEYLKNEKGCDLVMCLSHLGYEEDKEVAALIRNVDVIVGGHTHTLLHKKQEVKDLDGKPVVIVQNWKWGLNVGHLSIDF
;
A
#
# COMPACT_ATOMS: atom_id res chain seq x y z
N MET A 1 16.25 2.04 13.87
CA MET A 1 14.91 2.04 13.26
C MET A 1 14.82 0.88 12.28
N LYS A 2 13.75 0.12 12.36
CA LYS A 2 13.45 -1.01 11.47
C LYS A 2 12.17 -0.73 10.70
N ILE A 3 12.22 -0.81 9.38
CA ILE A 3 11.08 -0.57 8.49
C ILE A 3 10.64 -1.88 7.88
N GLY A 4 9.36 -2.22 8.01
CA GLY A 4 8.72 -3.33 7.30
C GLY A 4 8.09 -2.83 6.00
N VAL A 5 8.26 -3.57 4.92
CA VAL A 5 7.67 -3.23 3.61
C VAL A 5 6.84 -4.39 3.11
N ILE A 6 5.60 -4.09 2.69
CA ILE A 6 4.65 -5.03 2.09
C ILE A 6 4.40 -4.58 0.65
N GLY A 7 4.63 -5.45 -0.32
CA GLY A 7 4.32 -5.19 -1.73
C GLY A 7 2.88 -5.58 -2.06
N LEU A 8 2.16 -4.70 -2.77
CA LEU A 8 0.79 -4.94 -3.25
C LEU A 8 0.73 -4.77 -4.76
N LEU A 9 0.03 -5.66 -5.44
CA LEU A 9 -0.17 -5.62 -6.88
C LEU A 9 -1.65 -5.72 -7.20
N THR A 10 -2.10 -4.97 -8.21
CA THR A 10 -3.46 -5.08 -8.74
C THR A 10 -3.73 -6.52 -9.22
N ASP A 11 -5.00 -6.89 -9.32
CA ASP A 11 -5.38 -8.22 -9.81
C ASP A 11 -4.87 -8.43 -11.24
N ILE A 12 -3.71 -9.06 -11.34
CA ILE A 12 -3.01 -9.30 -12.60
C ILE A 12 -3.87 -10.05 -13.61
N ARG A 13 -4.86 -10.83 -13.16
CA ARG A 13 -5.78 -11.58 -14.03
C ARG A 13 -6.64 -10.66 -14.91
N ARG A 14 -6.79 -9.38 -14.52
CA ARG A 14 -7.52 -8.36 -15.29
C ARG A 14 -6.71 -7.73 -16.42
N VAL A 15 -5.39 -7.91 -16.39
CA VAL A 15 -4.47 -7.21 -17.32
C VAL A 15 -3.63 -8.14 -18.19
N VAL A 16 -3.69 -9.46 -17.96
CA VAL A 16 -2.98 -10.47 -18.76
C VAL A 16 -3.97 -11.33 -19.56
N ASP A 17 -3.44 -12.08 -20.53
CA ASP A 17 -4.21 -13.04 -21.32
C ASP A 17 -4.92 -14.08 -20.41
N LYS A 18 -6.13 -14.52 -20.79
CA LYS A 18 -6.94 -15.45 -20.01
C LYS A 18 -6.23 -16.77 -19.69
N LYS A 19 -5.37 -17.26 -20.59
CA LYS A 19 -4.60 -18.49 -20.35
C LYS A 19 -3.59 -18.28 -19.24
N ILE A 20 -2.91 -17.13 -19.25
CA ILE A 20 -1.96 -16.75 -18.20
C ILE A 20 -2.72 -16.46 -16.89
N ALA A 21 -3.83 -15.75 -16.96
CA ALA A 21 -4.66 -15.42 -15.79
C ALA A 21 -5.09 -16.67 -15.00
N ALA A 22 -5.36 -17.78 -15.69
CA ALA A 22 -5.78 -19.05 -15.08
C ALA A 22 -4.68 -19.69 -14.20
N GLU A 23 -3.44 -19.30 -14.34
CA GLU A 23 -2.30 -19.82 -13.56
C GLU A 23 -2.12 -19.07 -12.22
N PHE A 24 -2.82 -17.95 -12.02
CA PHE A 24 -2.70 -17.13 -10.82
C PHE A 24 -3.96 -17.18 -9.96
N SER A 25 -3.75 -17.19 -8.65
CA SER A 25 -4.77 -16.87 -7.66
C SER A 25 -4.54 -15.44 -7.15
N TYR A 26 -5.62 -14.78 -6.78
CA TYR A 26 -5.58 -13.44 -6.19
C TYR A 26 -6.11 -13.50 -4.76
N ILE A 27 -5.42 -12.84 -3.86
CA ILE A 27 -5.81 -12.71 -2.45
C ILE A 27 -6.12 -11.23 -2.22
N GLU A 28 -7.23 -10.94 -1.54
CA GLU A 28 -7.65 -9.58 -1.24
C GLU A 28 -6.55 -8.81 -0.50
N PRO A 29 -6.17 -7.62 -0.97
CA PRO A 29 -5.03 -6.86 -0.43
C PRO A 29 -5.14 -6.59 1.06
N ALA A 30 -6.34 -6.26 1.57
CA ALA A 30 -6.54 -5.98 2.98
C ALA A 30 -6.21 -7.18 3.87
N ASP A 31 -6.53 -8.41 3.44
CA ASP A 31 -6.24 -9.64 4.18
C ASP A 31 -4.73 -9.90 4.25
N VAL A 32 -4.05 -9.71 3.12
CA VAL A 32 -2.59 -9.83 3.03
C VAL A 32 -1.91 -8.82 3.93
N VAL A 33 -2.33 -7.55 3.83
CA VAL A 33 -1.74 -6.45 4.62
C VAL A 33 -1.93 -6.69 6.10
N ASN A 34 -3.14 -6.99 6.56
CA ASN A 34 -3.42 -7.22 7.99
C ASN A 34 -2.54 -8.33 8.56
N ARG A 35 -2.42 -9.44 7.84
CA ARG A 35 -1.59 -10.58 8.26
C ARG A 35 -0.11 -10.20 8.37
N TYR A 36 0.45 -9.57 7.35
CA TYR A 36 1.87 -9.25 7.33
C TYR A 36 2.23 -8.04 8.18
N ALA A 37 1.35 -7.04 8.28
CA ALA A 37 1.59 -5.89 9.15
C ALA A 37 1.63 -6.31 10.63
N GLU A 38 0.73 -7.19 11.05
CA GLU A 38 0.75 -7.77 12.40
C GLU A 38 2.06 -8.50 12.67
N TYR A 39 2.48 -9.37 11.75
CA TYR A 39 3.76 -10.09 11.84
C TYR A 39 4.97 -9.14 11.92
N LEU A 40 5.01 -8.11 11.07
CA LEU A 40 6.10 -7.13 11.04
C LEU A 40 6.17 -6.31 12.33
N LYS A 41 5.04 -5.89 12.88
CA LYS A 41 5.00 -5.13 14.15
C LYS A 41 5.34 -6.02 15.34
N ASN A 42 4.66 -7.16 15.50
CA ASN A 42 4.70 -7.93 16.73
C ASN A 42 5.86 -8.92 16.80
N GLU A 43 6.21 -9.56 15.69
CA GLU A 43 7.27 -10.59 15.69
C GLU A 43 8.61 -10.04 15.19
N LYS A 44 8.59 -9.13 14.22
CA LYS A 44 9.82 -8.52 13.70
C LYS A 44 10.21 -7.24 14.40
N GLY A 45 9.32 -6.63 15.17
CA GLY A 45 9.58 -5.40 15.92
C GLY A 45 9.88 -4.22 14.98
N CYS A 46 9.12 -4.10 13.88
CA CYS A 46 9.28 -2.96 12.99
C CYS A 46 8.69 -1.69 13.61
N ASP A 47 9.49 -0.62 13.60
CA ASP A 47 9.07 0.70 14.08
C ASP A 47 8.05 1.32 13.14
N LEU A 48 8.22 1.11 11.83
CA LEU A 48 7.35 1.61 10.77
C LEU A 48 7.01 0.47 9.81
N VAL A 49 5.74 0.41 9.37
CA VAL A 49 5.29 -0.49 8.31
C VAL A 49 4.73 0.32 7.16
N MET A 50 5.23 0.06 5.95
CA MET A 50 4.73 0.68 4.73
C MET A 50 4.27 -0.34 3.70
N CYS A 51 3.25 0.03 2.92
CA CYS A 51 2.87 -0.68 1.72
C CYS A 51 3.48 0.01 0.50
N LEU A 52 4.18 -0.75 -0.33
CA LEU A 52 4.55 -0.34 -1.68
C LEU A 52 3.48 -0.90 -2.62
N SER A 53 2.58 -0.03 -3.06
CA SER A 53 1.34 -0.42 -3.72
C SER A 53 1.34 -0.11 -5.21
N HIS A 54 0.87 -1.06 -6.00
CA HIS A 54 0.49 -0.87 -7.40
C HIS A 54 -0.99 -1.21 -7.63
N LEU A 55 -1.85 -0.85 -6.67
CA LEU A 55 -3.30 -1.07 -6.75
C LEU A 55 -4.01 0.07 -7.50
N GLY A 56 -3.60 1.29 -7.24
CA GLY A 56 -4.25 2.52 -7.67
C GLY A 56 -4.78 3.34 -6.50
N TYR A 57 -4.94 4.64 -6.72
CA TYR A 57 -5.21 5.59 -5.63
C TYR A 57 -6.55 5.32 -4.91
N GLU A 58 -7.62 5.04 -5.65
CA GLU A 58 -8.92 4.76 -5.04
C GLU A 58 -8.88 3.44 -4.24
N GLU A 59 -8.28 2.40 -4.80
CA GLU A 59 -8.11 1.12 -4.13
C GLU A 59 -7.19 1.24 -2.90
N ASP A 60 -6.15 2.06 -2.95
CA ASP A 60 -5.28 2.34 -1.80
C ASP A 60 -6.06 2.96 -0.64
N LYS A 61 -7.02 3.86 -0.92
CA LYS A 61 -7.89 4.44 0.12
C LYS A 61 -8.85 3.42 0.72
N GLU A 62 -9.43 2.55 -0.11
CA GLU A 62 -10.32 1.48 0.35
C GLU A 62 -9.57 0.49 1.23
N VAL A 63 -8.38 0.07 0.80
CA VAL A 63 -7.52 -0.82 1.58
C VAL A 63 -7.12 -0.16 2.90
N ALA A 64 -6.71 1.12 2.88
CA ALA A 64 -6.31 1.85 4.09
C ALA A 64 -7.39 1.85 5.16
N ALA A 65 -8.67 1.94 4.77
CA ALA A 65 -9.80 1.91 5.70
C ALA A 65 -10.08 0.50 6.30
N LEU A 66 -9.52 -0.55 5.73
CA LEU A 66 -9.76 -1.96 6.10
C LEU A 66 -8.56 -2.64 6.76
N ILE A 67 -7.50 -1.91 7.04
CA ILE A 67 -6.25 -2.47 7.57
C ILE A 67 -5.91 -1.93 8.97
N ARG A 68 -4.85 -2.51 9.55
CA ARG A 68 -4.22 -2.08 10.81
C ARG A 68 -2.70 -2.13 10.69
N ASN A 69 -2.03 -1.40 11.59
CA ASN A 69 -0.58 -1.48 11.76
C ASN A 69 0.25 -1.05 10.54
N VAL A 70 -0.33 -0.27 9.65
CA VAL A 70 0.37 0.35 8.52
C VAL A 70 0.42 1.85 8.72
N ASP A 71 1.57 2.43 8.50
CA ASP A 71 1.81 3.86 8.72
C ASP A 71 1.71 4.64 7.39
N VAL A 72 2.19 4.03 6.29
CA VAL A 72 2.28 4.69 4.97
C VAL A 72 1.94 3.73 3.84
N ILE A 73 1.22 4.23 2.83
CA ILE A 73 1.05 3.59 1.52
C ILE A 73 1.72 4.48 0.46
N VAL A 74 2.71 3.93 -0.22
CA VAL A 74 3.32 4.55 -1.41
C VAL A 74 2.69 3.91 -2.64
N GLY A 75 1.81 4.66 -3.29
CA GLY A 75 0.94 4.17 -4.36
C GLY A 75 1.52 4.32 -5.77
N GLY A 76 0.88 3.63 -6.70
CA GLY A 76 1.18 3.66 -8.13
C GLY A 76 -0.05 3.29 -8.97
N HIS A 77 0.17 2.80 -10.19
CA HIS A 77 -0.81 2.30 -11.16
C HIS A 77 -1.66 3.38 -11.83
N THR A 78 -2.43 4.16 -11.10
CA THR A 78 -3.37 5.16 -11.66
C THR A 78 -2.70 6.46 -12.10
N HIS A 79 -1.37 6.57 -11.96
CA HIS A 79 -0.62 7.77 -12.32
C HIS A 79 -1.17 9.04 -11.66
N THR A 80 -1.62 8.94 -10.42
CA THR A 80 -2.19 10.07 -9.68
C THR A 80 -1.09 10.98 -9.15
N LEU A 81 -1.16 12.27 -9.41
CA LEU A 81 -0.26 13.25 -8.84
C LEU A 81 -0.88 13.83 -7.56
N LEU A 82 -0.37 13.41 -6.42
CA LEU A 82 -0.74 13.97 -5.13
C LEU A 82 0.27 15.03 -4.72
N HIS A 83 -0.13 16.30 -4.77
CA HIS A 83 0.73 17.42 -4.34
C HIS A 83 0.95 17.46 -2.83
N LYS A 84 0.10 16.77 -2.07
CA LYS A 84 0.18 16.62 -0.61
C LYS A 84 -0.20 15.21 -0.24
N LYS A 85 0.37 14.72 0.87
CA LYS A 85 -0.09 13.47 1.47
C LYS A 85 -1.60 13.47 1.70
N GLN A 86 -2.22 12.33 1.52
CA GLN A 86 -3.60 12.08 1.93
C GLN A 86 -3.58 11.22 3.20
N GLU A 87 -4.62 11.30 4.00
CA GLU A 87 -4.75 10.48 5.21
C GLU A 87 -6.12 9.80 5.21
N VAL A 88 -6.11 8.51 5.47
CA VAL A 88 -7.32 7.70 5.67
C VAL A 88 -7.23 7.08 7.05
N LYS A 89 -8.33 7.06 7.80
CA LYS A 89 -8.36 6.36 9.09
C LYS A 89 -8.49 4.86 8.88
N ASP A 90 -7.62 4.11 9.52
CA ASP A 90 -7.66 2.65 9.56
C ASP A 90 -8.77 2.13 10.49
N LEU A 91 -8.86 0.80 10.66
CA LEU A 91 -9.86 0.16 11.52
C LEU A 91 -9.77 0.56 13.01
N ASP A 92 -8.62 1.05 13.44
CA ASP A 92 -8.40 1.52 14.82
C ASP A 92 -8.50 3.04 14.93
N GLY A 93 -8.88 3.72 13.85
CA GLY A 93 -8.99 5.18 13.79
C GLY A 93 -7.65 5.91 13.67
N LYS A 94 -6.55 5.20 13.43
CA LYS A 94 -5.23 5.78 13.21
C LYS A 94 -5.08 6.26 11.78
N PRO A 95 -4.34 7.34 11.53
CA PRO A 95 -4.10 7.81 10.18
C PRO A 95 -3.12 6.89 9.43
N VAL A 96 -3.51 6.46 8.24
CA VAL A 96 -2.62 5.88 7.23
C VAL A 96 -2.32 6.97 6.20
N VAL A 97 -1.06 7.30 6.02
CA VAL A 97 -0.62 8.30 5.04
C VAL A 97 -0.55 7.66 3.67
N ILE A 98 -1.16 8.30 2.65
CA ILE A 98 -1.10 7.85 1.25
C ILE A 98 -0.37 8.91 0.42
N VAL A 99 0.62 8.47 -0.34
CA VAL A 99 1.36 9.28 -1.30
C VAL A 99 1.43 8.58 -2.65
N GLN A 100 1.32 9.35 -3.72
CA GLN A 100 1.56 8.87 -5.08
C GLN A 100 2.12 10.02 -5.94
N ASN A 101 3.12 9.74 -6.75
CA ASN A 101 3.89 10.77 -7.42
C ASN A 101 3.88 10.64 -8.95
N TRP A 102 2.66 10.63 -9.53
CA TRP A 102 2.40 10.62 -10.96
C TRP A 102 3.03 9.42 -11.68
N LYS A 103 3.86 9.63 -12.70
CA LYS A 103 4.34 8.58 -13.61
C LYS A 103 5.72 8.86 -14.18
N TRP A 104 6.37 7.79 -14.64
CA TRP A 104 7.56 7.79 -15.48
C TRP A 104 8.79 8.50 -14.90
N GLY A 105 8.86 8.68 -13.61
CA GLY A 105 9.99 9.37 -12.96
C GLY A 105 10.11 10.85 -13.29
N LEU A 106 9.01 11.50 -13.72
CA LEU A 106 8.97 12.94 -14.00
C LEU A 106 9.10 13.79 -12.74
N ASN A 107 8.71 13.23 -11.59
CA ASN A 107 8.79 13.90 -10.29
C ASN A 107 9.48 13.00 -9.27
N VAL A 108 10.05 13.61 -8.26
CA VAL A 108 10.55 12.95 -7.05
C VAL A 108 9.71 13.39 -5.87
N GLY A 109 9.13 12.44 -5.16
CA GLY A 109 8.42 12.68 -3.90
C GLY A 109 9.37 12.57 -2.72
N HIS A 110 9.23 13.47 -1.74
CA HIS A 110 9.94 13.40 -0.48
C HIS A 110 8.92 13.41 0.66
N LEU A 111 8.91 12.34 1.46
CA LEU A 111 8.09 12.21 2.66
C LEU A 111 9.01 12.13 3.87
N SER A 112 8.88 13.11 4.79
CA SER A 112 9.56 13.08 6.09
C SER A 112 8.61 12.52 7.15
N ILE A 113 9.14 11.61 7.97
CA ILE A 113 8.40 10.99 9.06
C ILE A 113 9.22 11.20 10.33
N ASP A 114 8.62 11.91 11.30
CA ASP A 114 9.22 12.14 12.62
C ASP A 114 8.74 11.05 13.60
N PHE A 115 9.66 10.57 14.40
CA PHE A 115 9.43 9.54 15.43
C PHE A 115 9.52 10.12 16.83
#